data_7f7eef5aa69285402d4350110c684910
#
_entry.id   7f7eef5aa69285402d4350110c684910
#
_cell.length_a   1.000
_cell.length_b   1.000
_cell.length_c   1.000
_cell.angle_alpha   90.00
_cell.angle_beta   90.00
_cell.angle_gamma   90.00
#
_symmetry.space_group_name_H-M   'P 1'
#
loop_
_entity.id
_entity.type
_entity.pdbx_description
1 polymer ?
#
loop_
_entity_poly.entity_id
_entity_poly.type
_entity_poly.pdbx_seq_one_letter_code
_entity_poly.pdbx_strand_id
1 'polypeptide(L)'
;DLNIFIARLLFCFFAEDTGIFEDNLFTGSVVRYTKEDGSDLADYLDAAFNVMDVRLRNEDTLKIISQFPYVNGGLFAKHIQIPKMGFRSRKIIIECGELDWKNINPDIFGSMIQAVVDPNVRANQGMHYTSVPNIMKVINPLFLDDLQGAYNHLRDQYEQKKRQHDIGGLSDNQFHKDAKAIRRDCEKLLLRMSKMKFFD
;
A
#
# COMPACT_ATOMS: atom_id res chain seq x y z
N ASP A 1 15.66 -8.36 -17.66
CA ASP A 1 15.12 -9.41 -16.77
C ASP A 1 15.45 -9.15 -15.28
N LEU A 2 16.72 -8.74 -14.95
CA LEU A 2 17.11 -8.48 -13.56
C LEU A 2 16.20 -7.43 -12.86
N ASN A 3 15.88 -6.33 -13.53
CA ASN A 3 15.02 -5.29 -12.97
C ASN A 3 13.62 -5.81 -12.64
N ILE A 4 13.05 -6.64 -13.54
CA ILE A 4 11.75 -7.26 -13.31
C ILE A 4 11.82 -8.25 -12.15
N PHE A 5 12.91 -9.02 -12.07
CA PHE A 5 13.14 -9.95 -10.96
C PHE A 5 13.17 -9.22 -9.61
N ILE A 6 13.94 -8.12 -9.51
CA ILE A 6 14.01 -7.31 -8.29
C ILE A 6 12.64 -6.70 -7.96
N ALA A 7 11.91 -6.18 -8.97
CA ALA A 7 10.57 -5.62 -8.75
C ALA A 7 9.59 -6.66 -8.20
N ARG A 8 9.66 -7.92 -8.65
CA ARG A 8 8.86 -9.03 -8.13
C ARG A 8 9.20 -9.36 -6.67
N LEU A 9 10.48 -9.38 -6.32
CA LEU A 9 10.89 -9.60 -4.93
C LEU A 9 10.39 -8.48 -4.01
N LEU A 10 10.59 -7.22 -4.41
CA LEU A 10 10.10 -6.06 -3.66
C LEU A 10 8.58 -6.11 -3.47
N PHE A 11 7.84 -6.49 -4.52
CA PHE A 11 6.40 -6.69 -4.42
C PHE A 11 6.05 -7.78 -3.42
N CYS A 12 6.74 -8.93 -3.45
CA CYS A 12 6.47 -10.05 -2.54
C CYS A 12 6.68 -9.67 -1.07
N PHE A 13 7.77 -8.98 -0.75
CA PHE A 13 8.04 -8.49 0.61
C PHE A 13 6.97 -7.51 1.09
N PHE A 14 6.64 -6.54 0.25
CA PHE A 14 5.59 -5.57 0.58
C PHE A 14 4.22 -6.22 0.72
N ALA A 15 3.87 -7.15 -0.16
CA ALA A 15 2.59 -7.85 -0.16
C ALA A 15 2.39 -8.72 1.10
N GLU A 16 3.47 -9.34 1.59
CA GLU A 16 3.46 -10.13 2.82
C GLU A 16 3.15 -9.25 4.04
N ASP A 17 3.84 -8.14 4.18
CA ASP A 17 3.70 -7.25 5.33
C ASP A 17 2.42 -6.40 5.32
N THR A 18 1.87 -6.11 4.14
CA THR A 18 0.65 -5.30 4.00
C THR A 18 -0.64 -6.12 3.99
N GLY A 19 -0.55 -7.44 4.11
CA GLY A 19 -1.71 -8.34 4.18
C GLY A 19 -2.34 -8.64 2.81
N ILE A 20 -1.66 -8.34 1.69
CA ILE A 20 -2.01 -8.83 0.35
C ILE A 20 -1.74 -10.34 0.28
N PHE A 21 -0.65 -10.81 0.87
CA PHE A 21 -0.37 -12.20 1.14
C PHE A 21 -0.71 -12.54 2.60
N GLU A 22 -0.86 -13.83 2.90
CA GLU A 22 -0.87 -14.30 4.28
C GLU A 22 0.49 -14.00 4.95
N ASP A 23 0.44 -13.74 6.24
CA ASP A 23 1.62 -13.41 7.04
C ASP A 23 2.70 -14.49 6.90
N ASN A 24 3.94 -14.09 6.64
CA ASN A 24 5.09 -14.96 6.46
C ASN A 24 4.91 -16.05 5.34
N LEU A 25 4.07 -15.77 4.33
CA LEU A 25 3.85 -16.69 3.23
C LEU A 25 5.06 -16.75 2.29
N PHE A 26 5.60 -15.61 1.86
CA PHE A 26 6.71 -15.56 0.91
C PHE A 26 8.03 -15.91 1.60
N THR A 27 8.43 -15.14 2.60
CA THR A 27 9.70 -15.32 3.32
C THR A 27 9.76 -16.68 4.01
N GLY A 28 8.70 -17.07 4.73
CA GLY A 28 8.62 -18.36 5.38
C GLY A 28 8.63 -19.54 4.41
N SER A 29 8.07 -19.38 3.22
CA SER A 29 8.12 -20.43 2.21
C SER A 29 9.51 -20.59 1.60
N VAL A 30 10.24 -19.50 1.35
CA VAL A 30 11.65 -19.56 0.93
C VAL A 30 12.50 -20.29 1.98
N VAL A 31 12.29 -19.97 3.27
CA VAL A 31 13.03 -20.65 4.36
C VAL A 31 12.76 -22.14 4.39
N ARG A 32 11.48 -22.56 4.28
CA ARG A 32 11.05 -23.95 4.50
C ARG A 32 11.24 -24.87 3.29
N TYR A 33 11.13 -24.33 2.08
CA TYR A 33 11.00 -25.13 0.86
C TYR A 33 12.15 -24.96 -0.12
N THR A 34 13.21 -24.23 0.25
CA THR A 34 14.43 -24.14 -0.54
C THR A 34 15.63 -24.67 0.25
N LYS A 35 16.59 -25.24 -0.45
CA LYS A 35 17.83 -25.77 0.15
C LYS A 35 18.67 -24.62 0.73
N GLU A 36 19.38 -24.91 1.81
CA GLU A 36 20.25 -23.92 2.47
C GLU A 36 21.33 -23.37 1.54
N ASP A 37 21.84 -24.20 0.62
CA ASP A 37 22.82 -23.77 -0.38
C ASP A 37 22.25 -22.86 -1.48
N GLY A 38 20.91 -22.72 -1.54
CA GLY A 38 20.21 -21.92 -2.52
C GLY A 38 20.20 -22.46 -3.95
N SER A 39 20.62 -23.73 -4.15
CA SER A 39 20.77 -24.33 -5.48
C SER A 39 19.44 -24.50 -6.23
N ASP A 40 18.31 -24.59 -5.52
CA ASP A 40 16.94 -24.72 -6.05
C ASP A 40 16.10 -23.45 -5.92
N LEU A 41 16.66 -22.38 -5.38
CA LEU A 41 15.94 -21.15 -5.14
C LEU A 41 15.39 -20.50 -6.42
N ALA A 42 16.14 -20.55 -7.52
CA ALA A 42 15.71 -20.00 -8.80
C ALA A 42 14.46 -20.73 -9.33
N ASP A 43 14.45 -22.06 -9.26
CA ASP A 43 13.33 -22.88 -9.71
C ASP A 43 12.10 -22.67 -8.82
N TYR A 44 12.32 -22.53 -7.50
CA TYR A 44 11.25 -22.24 -6.56
C TYR A 44 10.60 -20.86 -6.84
N LEU A 45 11.40 -19.82 -7.04
CA LEU A 45 10.90 -18.47 -7.32
C LEU A 45 10.20 -18.40 -8.68
N ASP A 46 10.71 -19.10 -9.70
CA ASP A 46 10.05 -19.19 -10.99
C ASP A 46 8.65 -19.80 -10.87
N ALA A 47 8.55 -20.92 -10.16
CA ALA A 47 7.27 -21.58 -9.90
C ALA A 47 6.30 -20.67 -9.12
N ALA A 48 6.76 -19.95 -8.10
CA ALA A 48 5.96 -19.02 -7.32
C ALA A 48 5.47 -17.85 -8.17
N PHE A 49 6.33 -17.24 -8.98
CA PHE A 49 5.97 -16.13 -9.87
C PHE A 49 4.98 -16.55 -10.96
N ASN A 50 5.13 -17.74 -11.53
CA ASN A 50 4.20 -18.27 -12.52
C ASN A 50 2.81 -18.50 -11.92
N VAL A 51 2.72 -18.97 -10.68
CA VAL A 51 1.43 -19.15 -10.00
C VAL A 51 0.74 -17.81 -9.72
N MET A 52 1.49 -16.75 -9.42
CA MET A 52 0.92 -15.40 -9.23
C MET A 52 0.34 -14.81 -10.53
N ASP A 53 0.76 -15.27 -11.70
CA ASP A 53 0.21 -14.84 -13.00
C ASP A 53 -1.05 -15.61 -13.42
N VAL A 54 -1.38 -16.73 -12.78
CA VAL A 54 -2.46 -17.63 -13.22
C VAL A 54 -3.62 -17.66 -12.22
N ARG A 55 -4.86 -17.40 -12.71
CA ARG A 55 -6.07 -17.48 -11.87
C ARG A 55 -6.50 -18.92 -11.56
N LEU A 56 -6.38 -19.80 -12.56
CA LEU A 56 -6.80 -21.19 -12.41
C LEU A 56 -5.58 -22.05 -12.08
N ARG A 57 -5.64 -22.78 -10.98
CA ARG A 57 -4.56 -23.64 -10.49
C ARG A 57 -4.71 -25.04 -11.10
N ASN A 58 -3.58 -25.64 -11.46
CA ASN A 58 -3.54 -27.06 -11.80
C ASN A 58 -3.44 -27.90 -10.53
N GLU A 59 -4.02 -29.11 -10.53
CA GLU A 59 -3.97 -30.04 -9.40
C GLU A 59 -2.54 -30.46 -9.04
N ASP A 60 -1.62 -30.43 -10.01
CA ASP A 60 -0.20 -30.77 -9.83
C ASP A 60 0.62 -29.61 -9.18
N THR A 61 0.02 -28.45 -8.93
CA THR A 61 0.73 -27.34 -8.29
C THR A 61 1.03 -27.68 -6.84
N LEU A 62 2.30 -27.55 -6.42
CA LEU A 62 2.70 -27.77 -5.03
C LEU A 62 1.81 -26.94 -4.10
N LYS A 63 1.27 -27.61 -3.06
CA LYS A 63 0.31 -26.99 -2.12
C LYS A 63 0.77 -25.65 -1.58
N ILE A 64 2.06 -25.51 -1.29
CA ILE A 64 2.58 -24.25 -0.75
C ILE A 64 2.60 -23.12 -1.80
N ILE A 65 2.98 -23.44 -3.02
CA ILE A 65 3.00 -22.46 -4.11
C ILE A 65 1.58 -22.07 -4.50
N SER A 66 0.61 -22.97 -4.40
CA SER A 66 -0.80 -22.69 -4.67
C SER A 66 -1.45 -21.70 -3.67
N GLN A 67 -0.81 -21.44 -2.53
CA GLN A 67 -1.28 -20.45 -1.55
C GLN A 67 -1.04 -19.00 -1.99
N PHE A 68 -0.07 -18.76 -2.88
CA PHE A 68 0.12 -17.41 -3.40
C PHE A 68 -1.11 -16.96 -4.19
N PRO A 69 -1.69 -15.77 -3.92
CA PRO A 69 -2.84 -15.29 -4.66
C PRO A 69 -2.48 -14.93 -6.11
N TYR A 70 -3.49 -14.89 -6.97
CA TYR A 70 -3.33 -14.30 -8.30
C TYR A 70 -3.12 -12.80 -8.17
N VAL A 71 -2.06 -12.28 -8.78
CA VAL A 71 -1.73 -10.86 -8.83
C VAL A 71 -2.13 -10.32 -10.18
N ASN A 72 -3.21 -9.54 -10.20
CA ASN A 72 -3.69 -8.90 -11.42
C ASN A 72 -2.70 -7.84 -11.92
N GLY A 73 -2.36 -7.84 -13.20
CA GLY A 73 -1.45 -6.86 -13.80
C GLY A 73 -0.27 -7.49 -14.53
N GLY A 74 0.59 -6.65 -15.09
CA GLY A 74 1.70 -7.11 -15.95
C GLY A 74 2.98 -7.55 -15.22
N LEU A 75 3.05 -7.42 -13.89
CA LEU A 75 4.30 -7.64 -13.14
C LEU A 75 4.81 -9.08 -13.28
N PHE A 76 3.92 -10.07 -13.23
CA PHE A 76 4.24 -11.50 -13.30
C PHE A 76 4.03 -12.10 -14.68
N ALA A 77 3.33 -11.42 -15.61
CA ALA A 77 2.95 -11.96 -16.91
C ALA A 77 4.15 -12.27 -17.84
N LYS A 78 5.23 -11.47 -17.76
CA LYS A 78 6.40 -11.73 -18.59
C LYS A 78 7.24 -12.85 -18.00
N HIS A 79 7.45 -13.94 -18.77
CA HIS A 79 8.46 -14.93 -18.38
C HIS A 79 9.86 -14.30 -18.39
N ILE A 80 10.60 -14.45 -17.31
CA ILE A 80 11.97 -13.93 -17.15
C ILE A 80 12.90 -15.07 -16.76
N GLN A 81 14.15 -14.96 -17.21
CA GLN A 81 15.18 -15.88 -16.75
C GLN A 81 15.67 -15.45 -15.36
N ILE A 82 15.34 -16.24 -14.34
CA ILE A 82 15.83 -16.01 -12.97
C ILE A 82 17.30 -16.43 -12.90
N PRO A 83 18.18 -15.58 -12.36
CA PRO A 83 19.60 -15.91 -12.27
C PRO A 83 19.81 -17.08 -11.29
N LYS A 84 20.81 -17.90 -11.57
CA LYS A 84 21.23 -18.94 -10.61
C LYS A 84 21.67 -18.29 -9.31
N MET A 85 21.21 -18.84 -8.22
CA MET A 85 21.47 -18.33 -6.88
C MET A 85 22.21 -19.37 -6.04
N GLY A 86 22.76 -18.92 -4.94
CA GLY A 86 23.44 -19.78 -3.97
C GLY A 86 23.17 -19.29 -2.55
N PHE A 87 23.87 -19.84 -1.60
CA PHE A 87 23.72 -19.57 -0.17
C PHE A 87 23.62 -18.06 0.15
N ARG A 88 24.49 -17.23 -0.43
CA ARG A 88 24.50 -15.77 -0.17
C ARG A 88 23.22 -15.09 -0.65
N SER A 89 22.77 -15.39 -1.87
CA SER A 89 21.56 -14.81 -2.43
C SER A 89 20.32 -15.20 -1.62
N ARG A 90 20.25 -16.48 -1.24
CA ARG A 90 19.16 -16.98 -0.39
C ARG A 90 19.13 -16.23 0.95
N LYS A 91 20.29 -16.12 1.62
CA LYS A 91 20.41 -15.41 2.88
C LYS A 91 19.93 -13.95 2.77
N ILE A 92 20.36 -13.23 1.74
CA ILE A 92 19.97 -11.83 1.50
C ILE A 92 18.45 -11.72 1.27
N ILE A 93 17.85 -12.64 0.50
CA ILE A 93 16.39 -12.61 0.25
C ILE A 93 15.63 -12.81 1.55
N ILE A 94 16.06 -13.73 2.41
CA ILE A 94 15.45 -13.95 3.72
C ILE A 94 15.61 -12.73 4.62
N GLU A 95 16.83 -12.20 4.75
CA GLU A 95 17.10 -10.99 5.53
C GLU A 95 16.28 -9.79 5.05
N CYS A 96 16.09 -9.62 3.74
CA CYS A 96 15.20 -8.61 3.20
C CYS A 96 13.74 -8.85 3.57
N GLY A 97 13.28 -10.10 3.60
CA GLY A 97 11.92 -10.44 3.99
C GLY A 97 11.63 -10.26 5.48
N GLU A 98 12.67 -10.28 6.33
CA GLU A 98 12.54 -10.02 7.76
C GLU A 98 12.45 -8.52 8.12
N LEU A 99 12.62 -7.62 7.14
CA LEU A 99 12.46 -6.18 7.34
C LEU A 99 10.97 -5.81 7.41
N ASP A 100 10.64 -4.76 8.15
CA ASP A 100 9.27 -4.23 8.26
C ASP A 100 8.92 -3.34 7.07
N TRP A 101 8.29 -3.91 6.06
CA TRP A 101 7.87 -3.22 4.84
C TRP A 101 6.57 -2.41 5.01
N LYS A 102 5.80 -2.62 6.07
CA LYS A 102 4.59 -1.83 6.38
C LYS A 102 4.90 -0.36 6.59
N ASN A 103 6.06 -0.08 7.19
CA ASN A 103 6.50 1.27 7.51
C ASN A 103 7.18 1.99 6.35
N ILE A 104 7.38 1.32 5.23
CA ILE A 104 7.88 2.00 4.02
C ILE A 104 6.78 2.91 3.49
N ASN A 105 7.12 4.19 3.36
CA ASN A 105 6.21 5.14 2.74
C ASN A 105 5.83 4.65 1.33
N PRO A 106 4.53 4.55 0.98
CA PRO A 106 4.09 4.15 -0.36
C PRO A 106 4.76 4.92 -1.50
N ASP A 107 5.14 6.17 -1.27
CA ASP A 107 5.91 7.00 -2.20
C ASP A 107 7.27 6.40 -2.52
N ILE A 108 7.98 5.92 -1.50
CA ILE A 108 9.30 5.30 -1.65
C ILE A 108 9.13 3.99 -2.42
N PHE A 109 8.13 3.18 -2.04
CA PHE A 109 7.85 1.92 -2.72
C PHE A 109 7.51 2.14 -4.20
N GLY A 110 6.61 3.06 -4.54
CA GLY A 110 6.29 3.43 -5.92
C GLY A 110 7.52 3.91 -6.71
N SER A 111 8.36 4.73 -6.07
CA SER A 111 9.62 5.21 -6.67
C SER A 111 10.64 4.10 -6.89
N MET A 112 10.73 3.11 -5.97
CA MET A 112 11.60 1.95 -6.10
C MET A 112 11.15 1.06 -7.27
N ILE A 113 9.86 0.73 -7.37
CA ILE A 113 9.32 -0.02 -8.50
C ILE A 113 9.59 0.72 -9.81
N GLN A 114 9.38 2.03 -9.83
CA GLN A 114 9.65 2.84 -11.02
C GLN A 114 11.15 2.84 -11.39
N ALA A 115 12.06 2.84 -10.42
CA ALA A 115 13.50 2.82 -10.68
C ALA A 115 13.99 1.51 -11.32
N VAL A 116 13.35 0.37 -11.00
CA VAL A 116 13.75 -0.94 -11.53
C VAL A 116 13.08 -1.29 -12.86
N VAL A 117 12.01 -0.60 -13.26
CA VAL A 117 11.35 -0.79 -14.56
C VAL A 117 12.09 -0.02 -15.66
N ASP A 118 12.28 -0.69 -16.81
CA ASP A 118 12.93 -0.08 -17.97
C ASP A 118 12.24 1.24 -18.39
N PRO A 119 13.02 2.33 -18.66
CA PRO A 119 12.45 3.62 -19.02
C PRO A 119 11.52 3.60 -20.24
N ASN A 120 11.79 2.74 -21.23
CA ASN A 120 10.95 2.61 -22.43
C ASN A 120 9.62 1.92 -22.13
N VAL A 121 9.64 0.88 -21.27
CA VAL A 121 8.42 0.20 -20.81
C VAL A 121 7.59 1.17 -19.96
N ARG A 122 8.23 1.93 -19.11
CA ARG A 122 7.63 2.96 -18.26
C ARG A 122 6.88 4.02 -19.07
N ALA A 123 7.54 4.59 -20.08
CA ALA A 123 6.96 5.60 -20.96
C ALA A 123 5.76 5.07 -21.76
N ASN A 124 5.85 3.84 -22.29
CA ASN A 124 4.79 3.24 -23.11
C ASN A 124 3.57 2.80 -22.30
N GLN A 125 3.73 2.49 -21.02
CA GLN A 125 2.65 2.04 -20.15
C GLN A 125 2.11 3.14 -19.21
N GLY A 126 2.62 4.37 -19.34
CA GLY A 126 2.23 5.48 -18.46
C GLY A 126 2.58 5.25 -16.99
N MET A 127 3.54 4.38 -16.69
CA MET A 127 3.97 4.05 -15.33
C MET A 127 4.82 5.18 -14.73
N HIS A 128 4.19 6.33 -14.54
CA HIS A 128 4.79 7.47 -13.87
C HIS A 128 4.20 7.59 -12.47
N TYR A 129 5.01 7.25 -11.46
CA TYR A 129 4.62 7.48 -10.09
C TYR A 129 4.57 8.98 -9.79
N THR A 130 3.40 9.46 -9.39
CA THR A 130 3.25 10.86 -8.99
C THR A 130 3.40 10.96 -7.48
N SER A 131 4.43 11.67 -7.01
CA SER A 131 4.69 11.82 -5.58
C SER A 131 3.52 12.51 -4.85
N VAL A 132 3.28 12.12 -3.59
CA VAL A 132 2.24 12.73 -2.75
C VAL A 132 2.32 14.27 -2.73
N PRO A 133 3.50 14.92 -2.60
CA PRO A 133 3.57 16.38 -2.69
C PRO A 133 3.02 16.95 -4.00
N ASN A 134 3.20 16.27 -5.13
CA ASN A 134 2.63 16.72 -6.41
C ASN A 134 1.13 16.44 -6.51
N ILE A 135 0.66 15.32 -5.99
CA ILE A 135 -0.77 15.02 -5.86
C ILE A 135 -1.45 16.10 -5.00
N MET A 136 -0.86 16.44 -3.86
CA MET A 136 -1.40 17.44 -2.93
C MET A 136 -1.46 18.85 -3.52
N LYS A 137 -0.56 19.23 -4.45
CA LYS A 137 -0.66 20.50 -5.18
C LYS A 137 -1.95 20.63 -6.00
N VAL A 138 -2.52 19.52 -6.42
CA VAL A 138 -3.80 19.48 -7.14
C VAL A 138 -4.97 19.35 -6.17
N ILE A 139 -4.88 18.44 -5.23
CA ILE A 139 -5.96 18.09 -4.30
C ILE A 139 -6.25 19.24 -3.32
N ASN A 140 -5.21 19.88 -2.79
CA ASN A 140 -5.38 20.96 -1.81
C ASN A 140 -6.29 22.08 -2.35
N PRO A 141 -5.94 22.78 -3.44
CA PRO A 141 -6.77 23.88 -3.92
C PRO A 141 -8.09 23.42 -4.53
N LEU A 142 -8.19 22.13 -4.95
CA LEU A 142 -9.40 21.62 -5.59
C LEU A 142 -10.55 21.42 -4.60
N PHE A 143 -10.28 20.84 -3.43
CA PHE A 143 -11.31 20.57 -2.42
C PHE A 143 -10.81 20.42 -0.99
N LEU A 144 -9.52 20.03 -0.76
CA LEU A 144 -9.06 19.65 0.57
C LEU A 144 -8.94 20.86 1.50
N ASP A 145 -8.40 21.98 1.01
CA ASP A 145 -8.25 23.21 1.80
C ASP A 145 -9.61 23.76 2.26
N ASP A 146 -10.63 23.70 1.39
CA ASP A 146 -11.98 24.11 1.72
C ASP A 146 -12.63 23.20 2.79
N LEU A 147 -12.50 21.88 2.64
CA LEU A 147 -12.99 20.92 3.64
C LEU A 147 -12.25 21.07 4.98
N GLN A 148 -10.94 21.22 4.94
CA GLN A 148 -10.11 21.41 6.13
C GLN A 148 -10.42 22.73 6.83
N GLY A 149 -10.64 23.80 6.06
CA GLY A 149 -11.08 25.11 6.57
C GLY A 149 -12.43 25.02 7.26
N ALA A 150 -13.40 24.36 6.63
CA ALA A 150 -14.73 24.14 7.22
C ALA A 150 -14.66 23.32 8.52
N TYR A 151 -13.87 22.23 8.53
CA TYR A 151 -13.66 21.43 9.74
C TYR A 151 -12.98 22.22 10.85
N ASN A 152 -11.90 22.94 10.55
CA ASN A 152 -11.17 23.74 11.54
C ASN A 152 -12.07 24.82 12.15
N HIS A 153 -12.91 25.47 11.35
CA HIS A 153 -13.87 26.45 11.83
C HIS A 153 -14.86 25.85 12.85
N LEU A 154 -15.44 24.70 12.56
CA LEU A 154 -16.35 24.00 13.48
C LEU A 154 -15.65 23.53 14.75
N ARG A 155 -14.43 23.02 14.63
CA ARG A 155 -13.61 22.62 15.76
C ARG A 155 -13.31 23.81 16.67
N ASP A 156 -12.87 24.92 16.10
CA ASP A 156 -12.48 26.10 16.84
C ASP A 156 -13.69 26.76 17.53
N GLN A 157 -14.86 26.74 16.87
CA GLN A 157 -16.13 27.16 17.50
C GLN A 157 -16.47 26.29 18.72
N TYR A 158 -16.35 24.96 18.60
CA TYR A 158 -16.61 24.04 19.71
C TYR A 158 -15.63 24.28 20.87
N GLU A 159 -14.35 24.38 20.58
CA GLU A 159 -13.31 24.61 21.61
C GLU A 159 -13.50 25.98 22.31
N GLN A 160 -13.90 27.00 21.58
CA GLN A 160 -14.22 28.32 22.16
C GLN A 160 -15.42 28.22 23.13
N LYS A 161 -16.50 27.54 22.71
CA LYS A 161 -17.70 27.37 23.56
C LYS A 161 -17.40 26.53 24.79
N LYS A 162 -16.60 25.48 24.64
CA LYS A 162 -16.14 24.64 25.75
C LYS A 162 -15.34 25.46 26.77
N ARG A 163 -14.37 26.24 26.32
CA ARG A 163 -13.58 27.13 27.22
C ARG A 163 -14.47 28.13 27.96
N GLN A 164 -15.44 28.73 27.27
CA GLN A 164 -16.39 29.65 27.90
C GLN A 164 -17.25 28.95 28.95
N HIS A 165 -17.66 27.73 28.73
CA HIS A 165 -18.40 26.92 29.69
C HIS A 165 -17.52 26.55 30.89
N ASP A 166 -16.29 26.08 30.67
CA ASP A 166 -15.37 25.63 31.69
C ASP A 166 -14.98 26.75 32.69
N ILE A 167 -14.95 28.00 32.26
CA ILE A 167 -14.71 29.18 33.11
C ILE A 167 -15.99 29.79 33.69
N GLY A 168 -17.13 29.11 33.54
CA GLY A 168 -18.42 29.56 34.08
C GLY A 168 -19.06 30.72 33.33
N GLY A 169 -18.53 31.12 32.16
CA GLY A 169 -19.08 32.18 31.30
C GLY A 169 -20.25 31.73 30.42
N LEU A 170 -20.60 30.43 30.40
CA LEU A 170 -21.71 29.85 29.67
C LEU A 170 -22.48 28.86 30.55
N SER A 171 -23.82 28.89 30.52
CA SER A 171 -24.61 27.91 31.27
C SER A 171 -24.62 26.56 30.54
N ASP A 172 -24.83 25.46 31.30
CA ASP A 172 -24.93 24.08 30.73
C ASP A 172 -25.94 24.00 29.58
N ASN A 173 -27.13 24.58 29.79
CA ASN A 173 -28.19 24.55 28.76
C ASN A 173 -27.75 25.28 27.48
N GLN A 174 -27.05 26.41 27.59
CA GLN A 174 -26.57 27.15 26.45
C GLN A 174 -25.44 26.38 25.74
N PHE A 175 -24.51 25.82 26.50
CA PHE A 175 -23.43 24.98 25.95
C PHE A 175 -23.98 23.78 25.19
N HIS A 176 -24.95 23.05 25.76
CA HIS A 176 -25.58 21.92 25.10
C HIS A 176 -26.31 22.33 23.80
N LYS A 177 -26.95 23.50 23.79
CA LYS A 177 -27.62 24.02 22.58
C LYS A 177 -26.59 24.36 21.49
N ASP A 178 -25.51 25.02 21.84
CA ASP A 178 -24.44 25.40 20.91
C ASP A 178 -23.72 24.15 20.38
N ALA A 179 -23.37 23.21 21.24
CA ALA A 179 -22.74 21.94 20.85
C ALA A 179 -23.63 21.13 19.88
N LYS A 180 -24.95 21.11 20.13
CA LYS A 180 -25.92 20.45 19.22
C LYS A 180 -26.00 21.12 17.86
N ALA A 181 -25.85 22.44 17.81
CA ALA A 181 -25.83 23.18 16.54
C ALA A 181 -24.55 22.85 15.74
N ILE A 182 -23.38 22.90 16.40
CA ILE A 182 -22.09 22.55 15.79
C ILE A 182 -22.10 21.10 15.28
N ARG A 183 -22.65 20.16 16.05
CA ARG A 183 -22.79 18.77 15.63
C ARG A 183 -23.59 18.63 14.34
N ARG A 184 -24.72 19.33 14.21
CA ARG A 184 -25.51 19.33 12.96
C ARG A 184 -24.73 19.86 11.78
N ASP A 185 -23.87 20.85 11.98
CA ASP A 185 -23.06 21.40 10.91
C ASP A 185 -21.90 20.45 10.55
N CYS A 186 -21.33 19.71 11.52
CA CYS A 186 -20.44 18.58 11.25
C CYS A 186 -21.13 17.47 10.42
N GLU A 187 -22.37 17.13 10.75
CA GLU A 187 -23.16 16.14 9.99
C GLU A 187 -23.42 16.60 8.54
N LYS A 188 -23.65 17.90 8.32
CA LYS A 188 -23.75 18.45 6.94
C LYS A 188 -22.42 18.38 6.20
N LEU A 189 -21.29 18.64 6.87
CA LEU A 189 -19.97 18.54 6.26
C LEU A 189 -19.68 17.09 5.87
N LEU A 190 -19.95 16.11 6.75
CA LEU A 190 -19.84 14.68 6.45
C LEU A 190 -20.73 14.26 5.28
N LEU A 191 -21.98 14.75 5.21
CA LEU A 191 -22.86 14.49 4.09
C LEU A 191 -22.32 15.09 2.78
N ARG A 192 -21.71 16.28 2.83
CA ARG A 192 -21.04 16.86 1.67
C ARG A 192 -19.88 15.98 1.19
N MET A 193 -19.04 15.50 2.11
CA MET A 193 -17.94 14.61 1.80
C MET A 193 -18.41 13.29 1.18
N SER A 194 -19.46 12.69 1.73
CA SER A 194 -20.03 11.43 1.22
C SER A 194 -20.61 11.52 -0.20
N LYS A 195 -20.94 12.73 -0.66
CA LYS A 195 -21.46 12.98 -2.01
C LYS A 195 -20.36 13.27 -3.04
N MET A 196 -19.11 13.43 -2.59
CA MET A 196 -18.01 13.65 -3.52
C MET A 196 -17.75 12.36 -4.30
N LYS A 197 -17.62 12.50 -5.61
CA LYS A 197 -17.31 11.39 -6.52
C LYS A 197 -15.90 11.59 -7.07
N PHE A 198 -15.09 10.57 -6.93
CA PHE A 198 -13.76 10.52 -7.53
C PHE A 198 -13.83 9.53 -8.70
N PHE A 199 -13.23 9.91 -9.81
CA PHE A 199 -13.13 9.09 -11.01
C PHE A 199 -11.64 8.83 -11.25
N ASP A 200 -11.31 7.56 -11.45
CA ASP A 200 -9.98 7.10 -11.83
C ASP A 200 -9.95 6.77 -13.33
#